data_34c3c9f7dd12dda4251e14337b40c1d4
#
_entry.id   34c3c9f7dd12dda4251e14337b40c1d4
#
_cell.length_a   1.000
_cell.length_b   1.000
_cell.length_c   1.000
_cell.angle_alpha   90.00
_cell.angle_beta   90.00
_cell.angle_gamma   90.00
#
_symmetry.space_group_name_H-M   'P 1'
#
loop_
_entity.id
_entity.type
_entity.pdbx_description
1 polymer ?
#
loop_
_entity_poly.entity_id
_entity_poly.type
_entity_poly.pdbx_seq_one_letter_code
_entity_poly.pdbx_strand_id
1 'polypeptide(L)'
;MSLSASAPWRRFYGNMPCTIDYPRLTMYQLVAQTAKRVPNLCAYEFMNRKTSFSAFLRRIDRAAAALYALGIRKGDRVTICMPNTPQAVDCFYALSRI
;
A
#
# COMPACT_ATOMS: atom_id res chain seq x y z
N MET A 1 1.73 -18.11 5.42
CA MET A 1 0.81 -19.03 6.13
C MET A 1 0.00 -19.82 5.11
N SER A 2 0.08 -21.11 5.14
CA SER A 2 -0.73 -21.95 4.26
C SER A 2 -2.07 -22.26 4.93
N LEU A 3 -3.16 -22.10 4.18
CA LEU A 3 -4.47 -22.52 4.65
C LEU A 3 -4.57 -24.04 4.55
N SER A 4 -5.18 -24.68 5.54
CA SER A 4 -5.41 -26.11 5.52
C SER A 4 -6.30 -26.49 4.33
N ALA A 5 -5.98 -27.60 3.66
CA ALA A 5 -6.82 -28.13 2.59
C ALA A 5 -8.24 -28.48 3.07
N SER A 6 -8.41 -28.70 4.39
CA SER A 6 -9.69 -29.04 5.02
C SER A 6 -10.50 -27.81 5.43
N ALA A 7 -10.03 -26.58 5.17
CA ALA A 7 -10.75 -25.37 5.54
C ALA A 7 -12.14 -25.35 4.87
N PRO A 8 -13.23 -25.18 5.65
CA PRO A 8 -14.58 -25.37 5.11
C PRO A 8 -14.98 -24.38 4.02
N TRP A 9 -14.38 -23.20 3.99
CA TRP A 9 -14.69 -22.19 2.96
C TRP A 9 -14.09 -22.53 1.59
N ARG A 10 -13.11 -23.42 1.50
CA ARG A 10 -12.45 -23.77 0.24
C ARG A 10 -13.41 -24.41 -0.77
N ARG A 11 -14.46 -25.05 -0.30
CA ARG A 11 -15.47 -25.65 -1.19
C ARG A 11 -16.17 -24.60 -2.08
N PHE A 12 -16.12 -23.32 -1.71
CA PHE A 12 -16.72 -22.23 -2.48
C PHE A 12 -15.78 -21.59 -3.49
N TYR A 13 -14.52 -22.02 -3.51
CA TYR A 13 -13.50 -21.37 -4.38
C TYR A 13 -13.65 -21.77 -5.85
N GLY A 14 -14.22 -22.93 -6.15
CA GLY A 14 -14.30 -23.41 -7.54
C GLY A 14 -12.91 -23.53 -8.16
N ASN A 15 -12.71 -22.82 -9.27
CA ASN A 15 -11.43 -22.81 -9.98
C ASN A 15 -10.45 -21.77 -9.46
N MET A 16 -10.81 -21.01 -8.42
CA MET A 16 -9.90 -20.02 -7.86
C MET A 16 -8.79 -20.69 -7.07
N PRO A 17 -7.55 -20.20 -7.19
CA PRO A 17 -6.45 -20.76 -6.40
C PRO A 17 -6.69 -20.52 -4.90
N CYS A 18 -6.34 -21.53 -4.09
CA CYS A 18 -6.48 -21.44 -2.63
C CYS A 18 -5.35 -20.66 -1.99
N THR A 19 -4.24 -20.49 -2.69
CA THR A 19 -3.06 -19.76 -2.23
C THR A 19 -2.53 -18.88 -3.34
N ILE A 20 -1.86 -17.80 -2.97
CA ILE A 20 -1.18 -16.90 -3.90
C ILE A 20 0.28 -16.79 -3.48
N ASP A 21 1.17 -16.66 -4.46
CA ASP A 21 2.56 -16.37 -4.19
C ASP A 21 2.69 -14.91 -3.80
N TYR A 22 3.06 -14.66 -2.55
CA TYR A 22 3.23 -13.30 -2.05
C TYR A 22 4.66 -12.83 -2.30
N PRO A 23 4.86 -11.66 -2.93
CA PRO A 23 6.19 -11.11 -3.06
C PRO A 23 6.76 -10.72 -1.70
N ARG A 24 8.07 -10.91 -1.52
CA ARG A 24 8.77 -10.53 -0.28
C ARG A 24 9.16 -9.06 -0.32
N LEU A 25 8.15 -8.19 -0.38
CA LEU A 25 8.32 -6.75 -0.47
C LEU A 25 7.48 -6.08 0.60
N THR A 26 7.91 -4.90 1.04
CA THR A 26 7.09 -4.05 1.89
C THR A 26 5.93 -3.47 1.08
N MET A 27 4.92 -2.95 1.76
CA MET A 27 3.80 -2.29 1.09
C MET A 27 4.28 -1.12 0.24
N TYR A 28 5.23 -0.32 0.76
CA TYR A 28 5.85 0.76 -0.01
C TYR A 28 6.54 0.24 -1.28
N GLN A 29 7.32 -0.82 -1.15
CA GLN A 29 8.06 -1.38 -2.29
C GLN A 29 7.11 -1.87 -3.40
N LEU A 30 5.95 -2.39 -3.04
CA LEU A 30 4.94 -2.80 -4.02
C LEU A 30 4.44 -1.61 -4.85
N VAL A 31 4.17 -0.49 -4.19
CA VAL A 31 3.74 0.73 -4.89
C VAL A 31 4.88 1.29 -5.75
N ALA A 32 6.10 1.31 -5.21
CA ALA A 32 7.27 1.79 -5.96
C ALA A 32 7.52 0.97 -7.22
N GLN A 33 7.39 -0.35 -7.13
CA GLN A 33 7.52 -1.24 -8.27
C GLN A 33 6.45 -0.98 -9.33
N THR A 34 5.21 -0.80 -8.90
CA THR A 34 4.09 -0.49 -9.81
C THR A 34 4.28 0.87 -10.48
N ALA A 35 4.72 1.88 -9.72
CA ALA A 35 4.99 3.22 -10.25
C ALA A 35 6.11 3.21 -11.29
N LYS A 36 7.10 2.35 -11.12
CA LYS A 36 8.19 2.17 -12.10
C LYS A 36 7.67 1.53 -13.39
N ARG A 37 6.77 0.57 -13.26
CA ARG A 37 6.23 -0.18 -14.40
C ARG A 37 5.20 0.62 -15.19
N VAL A 38 4.27 1.28 -14.50
CA VAL A 38 3.16 2.02 -15.12
C VAL A 38 2.98 3.40 -14.49
N PRO A 39 3.96 4.31 -14.65
CA PRO A 39 3.97 5.58 -13.93
C PRO A 39 2.80 6.51 -14.28
N ASN A 40 2.26 6.41 -15.48
CA ASN A 40 1.20 7.30 -15.95
C ASN A 40 -0.20 6.73 -15.73
N LEU A 41 -0.30 5.51 -15.22
CA LEU A 41 -1.60 4.91 -14.92
C LEU A 41 -2.19 5.57 -13.67
N CYS A 42 -3.52 5.72 -13.64
CA CYS A 42 -4.20 6.29 -12.49
C CYS A 42 -4.09 5.35 -11.28
N ALA A 43 -3.55 5.85 -10.17
CA ALA A 43 -3.45 5.11 -8.92
C ALA A 43 -4.76 5.21 -8.14
N TYR A 44 -5.32 6.41 -8.05
CA TYR A 44 -6.61 6.63 -7.38
C TYR A 44 -7.25 7.92 -7.91
N GLU A 45 -8.54 8.03 -7.64
CA GLU A 45 -9.33 9.22 -7.94
C GLU A 45 -10.05 9.64 -6.67
N PHE A 46 -10.02 10.94 -6.38
CA PHE A 46 -10.71 11.52 -5.24
C PHE A 46 -11.28 12.87 -5.65
N MET A 47 -12.59 13.04 -5.45
CA MET A 47 -13.33 14.27 -5.80
C MET A 47 -13.04 14.74 -7.24
N ASN A 48 -13.12 13.82 -8.19
CA ASN A 48 -12.89 14.02 -9.62
C ASN A 48 -11.44 14.38 -10.00
N ARG A 49 -10.50 14.21 -9.08
CA ARG A 49 -9.07 14.39 -9.36
C ARG A 49 -8.39 13.03 -9.41
N LYS A 50 -7.75 12.76 -10.54
CA LYS A 50 -6.99 11.54 -10.75
C LYS A 50 -5.52 11.77 -10.39
N THR A 51 -4.93 10.81 -9.72
CA THR A 51 -3.52 10.84 -9.36
C THR A 51 -2.82 9.65 -10.00
N SER A 52 -1.78 9.91 -10.78
CA SER A 52 -0.99 8.85 -11.40
C SER A 52 -0.12 8.13 -10.35
N PHE A 53 0.37 6.93 -10.70
CA PHE A 53 1.28 6.21 -9.80
C PHE A 53 2.58 6.97 -9.54
N SER A 54 3.12 7.68 -10.53
CA SER A 54 4.33 8.48 -10.32
C SER A 54 4.08 9.64 -9.36
N ALA A 55 2.94 10.33 -9.49
CA ALA A 55 2.56 11.40 -8.57
C ALA A 55 2.28 10.85 -7.17
N PHE A 56 1.61 9.71 -7.07
CA PHE A 56 1.34 9.04 -5.81
C PHE A 56 2.64 8.68 -5.08
N LEU A 57 3.61 8.10 -5.78
CA LEU A 57 4.89 7.75 -5.19
C LEU A 57 5.63 8.99 -4.66
N ARG A 58 5.61 10.10 -5.41
CA ARG A 58 6.21 11.36 -4.94
C ARG A 58 5.55 11.87 -3.67
N ARG A 59 4.22 11.77 -3.58
CA ARG A 59 3.48 12.17 -2.38
C ARG A 59 3.85 11.31 -1.19
N ILE A 60 3.96 10.00 -1.38
CA ILE A 60 4.40 9.05 -0.34
C ILE A 60 5.81 9.42 0.14
N ASP A 61 6.73 9.66 -0.78
CA ASP A 61 8.12 9.97 -0.45
C ASP A 61 8.23 11.29 0.34
N ARG A 62 7.45 12.29 -0.04
CA ARG A 62 7.41 13.57 0.69
C ARG A 62 6.83 13.40 2.09
N ALA A 63 5.77 12.63 2.22
CA ALA A 63 5.17 12.34 3.52
C ALA A 63 6.15 11.55 4.41
N ALA A 64 6.86 10.59 3.84
CA ALA A 64 7.86 9.81 4.58
C ALA A 64 9.00 10.71 5.07
N ALA A 65 9.49 11.63 4.24
CA ALA A 65 10.52 12.58 4.61
C ALA A 65 10.05 13.50 5.77
N ALA A 66 8.81 13.96 5.70
CA ALA A 66 8.23 14.81 6.74
C ALA A 66 8.09 14.06 8.07
N LEU A 67 7.59 12.83 8.03
CA LEU A 67 7.44 12.00 9.23
C LEU A 67 8.80 11.65 9.84
N TYR A 68 9.77 11.35 8.99
CA TYR A 68 11.14 11.09 9.46
C TYR A 68 11.74 12.32 10.14
N ALA A 69 11.49 13.51 9.58
CA ALA A 69 11.95 14.77 10.17
C ALA A 69 11.29 15.04 11.53
N LEU A 70 10.08 14.54 11.74
CA LEU A 70 9.40 14.63 13.06
C LEU A 70 9.95 13.65 14.08
N GLY A 71 10.84 12.74 13.69
CA GLY A 71 11.47 11.80 14.61
C GLY A 71 10.95 10.38 14.55
N ILE A 72 10.04 10.06 13.61
CA ILE A 72 9.50 8.71 13.49
C ILE A 72 10.54 7.77 12.88
N ARG A 73 10.70 6.60 13.47
CA ARG A 73 11.70 5.60 13.08
C ARG A 73 11.06 4.21 13.04
N LYS A 74 11.79 3.27 12.44
CA LYS A 74 11.37 1.87 12.40
C LYS A 74 11.07 1.36 13.80
N GLY A 75 9.95 0.67 13.94
CA GLY A 75 9.51 0.14 15.26
C GLY A 75 8.56 1.06 16.01
N ASP A 76 8.45 2.33 15.62
CA ASP A 76 7.49 3.23 16.23
C ASP A 76 6.06 2.85 15.85
N ARG A 77 5.14 3.10 16.74
CA ARG A 77 3.72 2.91 16.52
C ARG A 77 3.08 4.25 16.20
N VAL A 78 2.39 4.32 15.07
CA VAL A 78 1.72 5.55 14.62
C VAL A 78 0.26 5.24 14.34
N THR A 79 -0.63 6.06 14.88
CA THR A 79 -2.06 5.97 14.62
C THR A 79 -2.44 6.99 13.57
N ILE A 80 -3.13 6.54 12.53
CA ILE A 80 -3.71 7.43 11.52
C ILE A 80 -5.18 7.66 11.89
N CYS A 81 -5.49 8.89 12.27
CA CYS A 81 -6.86 9.29 12.63
C CYS A 81 -7.35 10.32 11.60
N MET A 82 -7.75 9.82 10.43
CA MET A 82 -8.19 10.63 9.31
C MET A 82 -9.35 9.94 8.59
N PRO A 83 -10.26 10.69 7.94
CA PRO A 83 -11.24 10.07 7.05
C PRO A 83 -10.54 9.44 5.83
N ASN A 84 -11.30 8.73 5.01
CA ASN A 84 -10.79 8.09 3.80
C ASN A 84 -10.45 9.15 2.75
N THR A 85 -9.23 9.64 2.80
CA THR A 85 -8.71 10.70 1.95
C THR A 85 -7.37 10.29 1.35
N PRO A 86 -6.90 10.97 0.29
CA PRO A 86 -5.56 10.71 -0.24
C PRO A 86 -4.46 10.87 0.80
N GLN A 87 -4.61 11.81 1.72
CA GLN A 87 -3.62 12.05 2.77
C GLN A 87 -3.48 10.84 3.70
N ALA A 88 -4.58 10.17 4.03
CA ALA A 88 -4.55 8.96 4.85
C ALA A 88 -3.80 7.82 4.14
N VAL A 89 -4.02 7.67 2.84
CA VAL A 89 -3.34 6.66 2.02
C VAL A 89 -1.85 6.99 1.91
N ASP A 90 -1.52 8.26 1.67
CA ASP A 90 -0.12 8.72 1.59
C ASP A 90 0.61 8.40 2.90
N CYS A 91 0.00 8.67 4.05
CA CYS A 91 0.59 8.39 5.36
C CYS A 91 0.78 6.90 5.60
N PHE A 92 -0.20 6.08 5.22
CA PHE A 92 -0.11 4.63 5.37
C PHE A 92 1.12 4.07 4.67
N TYR A 93 1.32 4.42 3.41
CA TYR A 93 2.47 3.94 2.65
C TYR A 93 3.77 4.61 3.07
N ALA A 94 3.73 5.87 3.48
CA ALA A 94 4.89 6.59 4.00
C ALA A 94 5.45 5.91 5.26
N LEU A 95 4.57 5.50 6.17
CA LEU A 95 4.96 4.77 7.37
C LEU A 95 5.56 3.40 7.03
N SER A 96 5.06 2.76 5.98
CA SER A 96 5.63 1.50 5.50
C SER A 96 7.06 1.68 4.97
N ARG A 97 7.38 2.86 4.43
CA ARG A 97 8.74 3.15 3.93
C ARG A 97 9.74 3.30 5.07
N ILE A 98 9.34 3.90 6.17
CA ILE A 98 10.20 4.10 7.33
C ILE A 98 10.35 2.77 8.11
#